data_8b830eba141d318c07ebb0fd5afeaef4
#
_entry.id   8b830eba141d318c07ebb0fd5afeaef4
#
_cell.length_a   1.000
_cell.length_b   1.000
_cell.length_c   1.000
_cell.angle_alpha   90.00
_cell.angle_beta   90.00
_cell.angle_gamma   90.00
#
_symmetry.space_group_name_H-M   'P 1'
#
loop_
_entity.id
_entity.type
_entity.pdbx_description
1 polymer ?
#
loop_
_entity_poly.entity_id
_entity_poly.type
_entity_poly.pdbx_seq_one_letter_code
_entity_poly.pdbx_strand_id
1 'polypeptide(L)'
;MHPAGPSTARGALAPEVEASLARELTRLCGDPAADPTGFVARSFALDPGAFLRRMPRRETFAPTRGLVVKRFQGDVWREWCHEWRRTWAGGGERRSPARREFENLRALRALGLEVPGPIAWAEERARWRPPIGGAGRSVLAMAEVPHAENLRQRLVREGGAGARDWGRSLAAFVARLHGAHWFHRDLYLQHFVVLEPRDGRERRLALFDCGRARRLEPVPLRWIVKDLAQLLHSTPACVGPRARLEFFTRYRRLRGGELGLEPRRLLARIQAKARRIAAHAPRHVDPRTAGAEDDWPRPPAKSSGIGEASRPAPRASSIGEARP
;
A
#
# COMPACT_ATOMS: atom_id res chain seq x y z
N MET A 1 21.17 -19.86 -31.56
CA MET A 1 20.44 -18.85 -30.78
C MET A 1 18.98 -18.86 -31.24
N HIS A 2 18.09 -19.57 -30.50
CA HIS A 2 16.66 -19.52 -30.74
C HIS A 2 16.07 -18.31 -30.05
N PRO A 3 15.23 -17.48 -30.69
CA PRO A 3 14.53 -16.40 -30.01
C PRO A 3 13.48 -17.05 -29.07
N ALA A 4 13.57 -16.69 -27.79
CA ALA A 4 12.53 -17.04 -26.83
C ALA A 4 11.22 -16.36 -27.26
N GLY A 5 10.22 -17.17 -27.61
CA GLY A 5 8.89 -16.70 -27.91
C GLY A 5 8.28 -15.90 -26.74
N PRO A 6 7.27 -15.07 -26.98
CA PRO A 6 6.67 -14.25 -25.95
C PRO A 6 6.10 -15.11 -24.85
N SER A 7 6.69 -15.01 -23.66
CA SER A 7 6.17 -15.60 -22.42
C SER A 7 4.77 -15.03 -22.20
N THR A 8 3.75 -15.81 -22.49
CA THR A 8 2.37 -15.51 -22.14
C THR A 8 2.29 -15.15 -20.66
N ALA A 9 1.76 -13.99 -20.35
CA ALA A 9 1.61 -13.46 -18.99
C ALA A 9 0.83 -14.44 -18.12
N ARG A 10 1.55 -15.32 -17.41
CA ARG A 10 1.01 -16.37 -16.53
C ARG A 10 0.60 -15.74 -15.20
N GLY A 11 -0.57 -15.13 -15.13
CA GLY A 11 -1.06 -14.50 -13.89
C GLY A 11 -2.34 -13.69 -14.04
N ALA A 12 -2.70 -13.37 -15.25
CA ALA A 12 -3.93 -12.67 -15.58
C ALA A 12 -5.15 -13.59 -15.41
N LEU A 13 -6.29 -13.05 -14.95
CA LEU A 13 -7.58 -13.67 -15.18
C LEU A 13 -7.70 -13.97 -16.67
N ALA A 14 -8.38 -15.06 -17.01
CA ALA A 14 -8.64 -15.35 -18.41
C ALA A 14 -9.33 -14.12 -19.06
N PRO A 15 -8.96 -13.72 -20.28
CA PRO A 15 -9.54 -12.55 -20.96
C PRO A 15 -11.08 -12.58 -20.99
N GLU A 16 -11.66 -13.76 -21.08
CA GLU A 16 -13.10 -14.00 -21.06
C GLU A 16 -13.74 -13.59 -19.73
N VAL A 17 -13.08 -13.87 -18.61
CA VAL A 17 -13.54 -13.46 -17.27
C VAL A 17 -13.50 -11.94 -17.14
N GLU A 18 -12.43 -11.30 -17.59
CA GLU A 18 -12.33 -9.84 -17.57
C GLU A 18 -13.40 -9.19 -18.46
N ALA A 19 -13.64 -9.73 -19.64
CA ALA A 19 -14.71 -9.27 -20.52
C ALA A 19 -16.11 -9.44 -19.91
N SER A 20 -16.33 -10.55 -19.19
CA SER A 20 -17.58 -10.79 -18.45
C SER A 20 -17.78 -9.76 -17.35
N LEU A 21 -16.75 -9.49 -16.54
CA LEU A 21 -16.81 -8.49 -15.47
C LEU A 21 -16.98 -7.06 -16.03
N ALA A 22 -16.38 -6.76 -17.19
CA ALA A 22 -16.59 -5.48 -17.86
C ALA A 22 -18.03 -5.30 -18.34
N ARG A 23 -18.67 -6.33 -18.90
CA ARG A 23 -20.10 -6.31 -19.27
C ARG A 23 -20.98 -6.11 -18.03
N GLU A 24 -20.70 -6.82 -16.95
CA GLU A 24 -21.45 -6.67 -15.70
C GLU A 24 -21.31 -5.25 -15.11
N LEU A 25 -20.13 -4.69 -15.13
CA LEU A 25 -19.89 -3.31 -14.72
C LEU A 25 -20.68 -2.31 -15.58
N THR A 26 -20.68 -2.51 -16.92
CA THR A 26 -21.45 -1.68 -17.84
C THR A 26 -22.95 -1.79 -17.58
N ARG A 27 -23.45 -2.97 -17.24
CA ARG A 27 -24.85 -3.17 -16.85
C ARG A 27 -25.20 -2.40 -15.56
N LEU A 28 -24.31 -2.37 -14.59
CA LEU A 28 -24.52 -1.70 -13.29
C LEU A 28 -24.36 -0.19 -13.36
N CYS A 29 -23.38 0.31 -14.09
CA CYS A 29 -22.95 1.70 -14.04
C CYS A 29 -22.97 2.41 -15.41
N GLY A 30 -23.25 1.71 -16.51
CA GLY A 30 -23.13 2.23 -17.87
C GLY A 30 -21.69 2.17 -18.39
N ASP A 31 -21.48 2.60 -19.62
CA ASP A 31 -20.19 2.61 -20.26
C ASP A 31 -19.35 3.82 -19.77
N PRO A 32 -18.21 3.58 -19.10
CA PRO A 32 -17.35 4.66 -18.61
C PRO A 32 -16.67 5.47 -19.74
N ALA A 33 -16.57 4.92 -20.94
CA ALA A 33 -15.98 5.61 -22.08
C ALA A 33 -16.99 6.56 -22.73
N ALA A 34 -18.29 6.15 -22.83
CA ALA A 34 -19.34 6.95 -23.42
C ALA A 34 -19.83 8.05 -22.48
N ASP A 35 -20.01 7.74 -21.19
CA ASP A 35 -20.53 8.69 -20.18
C ASP A 35 -19.75 8.57 -18.87
N PRO A 36 -18.53 9.14 -18.78
CA PRO A 36 -17.71 9.07 -17.58
C PRO A 36 -18.39 9.67 -16.33
N THR A 37 -19.11 10.79 -16.51
CA THR A 37 -19.78 11.49 -15.39
C THR A 37 -20.95 10.69 -14.87
N GLY A 38 -21.81 10.18 -15.74
CA GLY A 38 -22.93 9.33 -15.36
C GLY A 38 -22.45 8.00 -14.77
N PHE A 39 -21.37 7.42 -15.30
CA PHE A 39 -20.75 6.24 -14.73
C PHE A 39 -20.32 6.48 -13.28
N VAL A 40 -19.64 7.59 -12.99
CA VAL A 40 -19.24 7.96 -11.62
C VAL A 40 -20.49 8.15 -10.75
N ALA A 41 -21.49 8.89 -11.23
CA ALA A 41 -22.73 9.15 -10.47
C ALA A 41 -23.44 7.83 -10.10
N ARG A 42 -23.66 6.94 -11.08
CA ARG A 42 -24.27 5.62 -10.86
C ARG A 42 -23.43 4.74 -9.96
N SER A 43 -22.10 4.74 -10.13
CA SER A 43 -21.20 4.00 -9.23
C SER A 43 -21.33 4.47 -7.78
N PHE A 44 -21.52 5.77 -7.53
CA PHE A 44 -21.72 6.31 -6.17
C PHE A 44 -23.14 6.04 -5.63
N ALA A 45 -24.11 5.78 -6.50
CA ALA A 45 -25.46 5.40 -6.12
C ALA A 45 -25.65 3.90 -5.84
N LEU A 46 -24.70 3.04 -6.28
CA LEU A 46 -24.76 1.61 -5.96
C LEU A 46 -24.80 1.41 -4.45
N ASP A 47 -25.68 0.52 -4.00
CA ASP A 47 -25.60 0.01 -2.64
C ASP A 47 -24.36 -0.88 -2.52
N PRO A 48 -23.41 -0.56 -1.65
CA PRO A 48 -22.22 -1.37 -1.50
C PRO A 48 -22.47 -2.72 -0.79
N GLY A 49 -23.67 -2.94 -0.22
CA GLY A 49 -23.92 -4.08 0.66
C GLY A 49 -22.91 -4.09 1.82
N ALA A 50 -21.93 -4.98 1.73
CA ALA A 50 -20.80 -5.02 2.68
C ALA A 50 -19.57 -4.31 2.11
N PHE A 51 -19.05 -3.35 2.85
CA PHE A 51 -17.76 -2.73 2.52
C PHE A 51 -16.60 -3.68 2.82
N LEU A 52 -15.71 -3.89 1.85
CA LEU A 52 -14.42 -4.52 2.09
C LEU A 52 -13.50 -3.59 2.91
N ARG A 53 -13.60 -2.27 2.64
CA ARG A 53 -12.89 -1.24 3.40
C ARG A 53 -13.62 0.10 3.27
N ARG A 54 -13.81 0.79 4.40
CA ARG A 54 -14.37 2.15 4.41
C ARG A 54 -13.43 3.11 5.11
N MET A 55 -13.09 4.19 4.45
CA MET A 55 -12.29 5.30 4.98
C MET A 55 -13.00 6.62 4.62
N PRO A 56 -12.73 7.74 5.31
CA PRO A 56 -13.48 8.98 5.11
C PRO A 56 -13.57 9.48 3.66
N ARG A 57 -12.66 9.04 2.79
CA ARG A 57 -12.56 9.52 1.40
C ARG A 57 -12.33 8.42 0.38
N ARG A 58 -12.38 7.19 0.82
CA ARG A 58 -12.21 6.02 -0.04
C ARG A 58 -13.07 4.88 0.48
N GLU A 59 -13.88 4.36 -0.40
CA GLU A 59 -14.68 3.17 -0.15
C GLU A 59 -14.23 2.07 -1.12
N THR A 60 -14.18 0.85 -0.64
CA THR A 60 -13.89 -0.35 -1.44
C THR A 60 -14.93 -1.39 -1.10
N PHE A 61 -15.61 -1.91 -2.11
CA PHE A 61 -16.68 -2.90 -1.95
C PHE A 61 -16.75 -3.81 -3.18
N ALA A 62 -17.43 -4.94 -3.05
CA ALA A 62 -17.69 -5.87 -4.13
C ALA A 62 -19.18 -5.84 -4.46
N PRO A 63 -19.61 -5.15 -5.53
CA PRO A 63 -21.04 -5.09 -5.91
C PRO A 63 -21.56 -6.45 -6.38
N THR A 64 -20.68 -7.25 -6.98
CA THR A 64 -20.95 -8.63 -7.40
C THR A 64 -19.69 -9.48 -7.18
N ARG A 65 -19.86 -10.80 -7.21
CA ARG A 65 -18.73 -11.73 -7.08
C ARG A 65 -17.71 -11.49 -8.20
N GLY A 66 -16.46 -11.38 -7.83
CA GLY A 66 -15.34 -11.21 -8.77
C GLY A 66 -15.08 -9.77 -9.20
N LEU A 67 -15.94 -8.80 -8.84
CA LEU A 67 -15.79 -7.39 -9.17
C LEU A 67 -15.56 -6.56 -7.90
N VAL A 68 -14.51 -5.78 -7.87
CA VAL A 68 -14.21 -4.83 -6.79
C VAL A 68 -14.25 -3.41 -7.32
N VAL A 69 -14.97 -2.56 -6.62
CA VAL A 69 -15.09 -1.13 -6.94
C VAL A 69 -14.48 -0.30 -5.83
N LYS A 70 -13.62 0.64 -6.20
CA LYS A 70 -13.06 1.67 -5.31
C LYS A 70 -13.63 3.03 -5.71
N ARG A 71 -14.29 3.69 -4.78
CA ARG A 71 -14.75 5.08 -4.90
C ARG A 71 -13.77 5.98 -4.19
N PHE A 72 -13.38 7.06 -4.84
CA PHE A 72 -12.51 8.08 -4.26
C PHE A 72 -13.26 9.40 -4.25
N GLN A 73 -13.33 10.01 -3.08
CA GLN A 73 -13.81 11.37 -2.87
C GLN A 73 -12.61 12.24 -2.58
N GLY A 74 -12.22 13.10 -3.51
CA GLY A 74 -11.00 13.89 -3.42
C GLY A 74 -10.99 14.84 -2.23
N ASP A 75 -9.84 15.00 -1.61
CA ASP A 75 -9.54 16.15 -0.77
C ASP A 75 -8.74 17.14 -1.60
N VAL A 76 -9.46 18.11 -2.07
CA VAL A 76 -9.01 19.02 -3.10
C VAL A 76 -7.74 19.75 -2.73
N TRP A 77 -7.62 20.22 -1.49
CA TRP A 77 -6.52 21.14 -1.15
C TRP A 77 -5.17 20.44 -0.94
N ARG A 78 -5.12 19.35 -0.19
CA ARG A 78 -3.86 18.63 0.09
C ARG A 78 -3.33 17.88 -1.12
N GLU A 79 -4.21 17.23 -1.87
CA GLU A 79 -3.82 16.56 -3.11
C GLU A 79 -3.50 17.58 -4.19
N TRP A 80 -4.21 18.70 -4.23
CA TRP A 80 -3.93 19.81 -5.12
C TRP A 80 -2.55 20.43 -4.88
N CYS A 81 -2.20 20.80 -3.66
CA CYS A 81 -0.86 21.33 -3.35
C CYS A 81 0.25 20.33 -3.66
N HIS A 82 0.00 19.04 -3.44
CA HIS A 82 0.97 18.00 -3.72
C HIS A 82 1.10 17.72 -5.22
N GLU A 83 0.02 17.78 -5.95
CA GLU A 83 -0.03 17.57 -7.40
C GLU A 83 0.42 18.84 -8.14
N TRP A 84 0.09 20.05 -7.66
CA TRP A 84 0.54 21.33 -8.18
C TRP A 84 2.08 21.46 -8.14
N ARG A 85 2.69 21.11 -6.99
CA ARG A 85 4.16 21.04 -6.88
C ARG A 85 4.79 20.06 -7.88
N ARG A 86 4.08 19.02 -8.27
CA ARG A 86 4.56 18.02 -9.21
C ARG A 86 4.39 18.45 -10.67
N THR A 87 3.29 19.11 -10.98
CA THR A 87 3.00 19.62 -12.32
C THR A 87 3.95 20.77 -12.67
N TRP A 88 4.26 21.60 -11.68
CA TRP A 88 5.26 22.68 -11.83
C TRP A 88 6.68 22.14 -12.04
N ALA A 89 7.00 20.99 -11.47
CA ALA A 89 8.32 20.37 -11.57
C ALA A 89 8.50 19.49 -12.81
N GLY A 90 7.46 19.24 -13.63
CA GLY A 90 7.59 18.29 -14.75
C GLY A 90 6.44 18.18 -15.74
N GLY A 91 5.50 19.12 -15.79
CA GLY A 91 4.52 19.21 -16.91
C GLY A 91 3.56 18.02 -17.10
N GLY A 92 3.37 17.16 -16.09
CA GLY A 92 2.53 15.97 -16.20
C GLY A 92 1.04 16.26 -16.05
N GLU A 93 0.20 15.60 -16.86
CA GLU A 93 -1.25 15.64 -16.76
C GLU A 93 -1.74 15.24 -15.36
N ARG A 94 -2.73 15.97 -14.84
CA ARG A 94 -3.39 15.64 -13.58
C ARG A 94 -4.13 14.33 -13.70
N ARG A 95 -3.86 13.40 -12.78
CA ARG A 95 -4.49 12.09 -12.75
C ARG A 95 -5.26 11.93 -11.44
N SER A 96 -6.52 11.55 -11.55
CA SER A 96 -7.30 11.17 -10.38
C SER A 96 -6.67 9.96 -9.67
N PRO A 97 -7.00 9.73 -8.39
CA PRO A 97 -6.57 8.52 -7.69
C PRO A 97 -6.96 7.23 -8.42
N ALA A 98 -8.17 7.17 -8.99
CA ALA A 98 -8.65 6.03 -9.75
C ALA A 98 -7.83 5.78 -11.02
N ARG A 99 -7.63 6.82 -11.85
CA ARG A 99 -6.82 6.74 -13.08
C ARG A 99 -5.39 6.30 -12.77
N ARG A 100 -4.77 6.89 -11.76
CA ARG A 100 -3.41 6.57 -11.37
C ARG A 100 -3.27 5.11 -10.93
N GLU A 101 -4.19 4.60 -10.10
CA GLU A 101 -4.15 3.21 -9.66
C GLU A 101 -4.41 2.26 -10.84
N PHE A 102 -5.34 2.58 -11.71
CA PHE A 102 -5.62 1.82 -12.94
C PHE A 102 -4.37 1.70 -13.83
N GLU A 103 -3.71 2.81 -14.13
CA GLU A 103 -2.50 2.82 -14.97
C GLU A 103 -1.35 2.05 -14.32
N ASN A 104 -1.18 2.19 -12.98
CA ASN A 104 -0.18 1.43 -12.24
C ASN A 104 -0.45 -0.08 -12.30
N LEU A 105 -1.69 -0.51 -12.09
CA LEU A 105 -2.09 -1.93 -12.17
C LEU A 105 -1.82 -2.49 -13.57
N ARG A 106 -2.18 -1.76 -14.63
CA ARG A 106 -1.88 -2.16 -16.01
C ARG A 106 -0.39 -2.34 -16.25
N ALA A 107 0.40 -1.36 -15.83
CA ALA A 107 1.84 -1.38 -16.02
C ALA A 107 2.53 -2.50 -15.23
N LEU A 108 2.14 -2.71 -13.96
CA LEU A 108 2.69 -3.78 -13.12
C LEU A 108 2.31 -5.17 -13.67
N ARG A 109 1.11 -5.31 -14.20
CA ARG A 109 0.64 -6.54 -14.83
C ARG A 109 1.40 -6.86 -16.12
N ALA A 110 1.67 -5.84 -16.95
CA ALA A 110 2.49 -5.98 -18.16
C ALA A 110 3.92 -6.46 -17.84
N LEU A 111 4.42 -6.20 -16.63
CA LEU A 111 5.68 -6.76 -16.12
C LEU A 111 5.54 -8.22 -15.63
N GLY A 112 4.33 -8.81 -15.70
CA GLY A 112 4.02 -10.14 -15.20
C GLY A 112 4.01 -10.21 -13.68
N LEU A 113 3.80 -9.09 -12.96
CA LEU A 113 3.53 -9.10 -11.53
C LEU A 113 2.06 -9.42 -11.30
N GLU A 114 1.79 -10.28 -10.31
CA GLU A 114 0.43 -10.59 -9.91
C GLU A 114 -0.15 -9.41 -9.14
N VAL A 115 -1.14 -8.76 -9.74
CA VAL A 115 -1.89 -7.63 -9.18
C VAL A 115 -3.35 -7.74 -9.63
N PRO A 116 -4.33 -7.07 -8.97
CA PRO A 116 -5.71 -7.05 -9.44
C PRO A 116 -5.80 -6.62 -10.91
N GLY A 117 -6.65 -7.31 -11.68
CA GLY A 117 -6.92 -6.95 -13.07
C GLY A 117 -7.72 -5.65 -13.16
N PRO A 118 -7.17 -4.55 -13.66
CA PRO A 118 -7.94 -3.31 -13.81
C PRO A 118 -8.92 -3.45 -14.97
N ILE A 119 -10.22 -3.15 -14.71
CA ILE A 119 -11.31 -3.27 -15.70
C ILE A 119 -11.61 -1.91 -16.30
N ALA A 120 -11.94 -0.93 -15.46
CA ALA A 120 -12.31 0.41 -15.90
C ALA A 120 -11.99 1.46 -14.85
N TRP A 121 -11.90 2.70 -15.28
CA TRP A 121 -11.86 3.86 -14.40
C TRP A 121 -12.67 5.00 -15.02
N ALA A 122 -13.17 5.88 -14.17
CA ALA A 122 -13.79 7.14 -14.59
C ALA A 122 -13.55 8.22 -13.53
N GLU A 123 -13.62 9.47 -13.96
CA GLU A 123 -13.54 10.63 -13.09
C GLU A 123 -14.53 11.69 -13.51
N GLU A 124 -15.12 12.38 -12.54
CA GLU A 124 -15.88 13.59 -12.82
C GLU A 124 -14.90 14.68 -13.20
N ARG A 125 -15.12 15.32 -14.33
CA ARG A 125 -14.42 16.56 -14.68
C ARG A 125 -14.91 17.64 -13.70
N ALA A 126 -14.19 17.85 -12.61
CA ALA A 126 -14.47 18.97 -11.74
C ALA A 126 -14.37 20.24 -12.59
N ARG A 127 -15.49 21.01 -12.69
CA ARG A 127 -15.46 22.36 -13.26
C ARG A 127 -14.57 23.20 -12.34
N TRP A 128 -13.34 23.32 -12.75
CA TRP A 128 -12.32 24.04 -12.01
C TRP A 128 -12.57 25.53 -12.06
N ARG A 129 -12.99 26.12 -10.96
CA ARG A 129 -12.79 27.55 -10.67
C ARG A 129 -12.01 27.67 -9.36
N PRO A 130 -10.79 28.24 -9.38
CA PRO A 130 -10.14 28.64 -8.14
C PRO A 130 -11.01 29.72 -7.46
N PRO A 131 -11.10 29.80 -6.13
CA PRO A 131 -10.40 29.04 -5.09
C PRO A 131 -11.19 27.87 -4.49
N ILE A 132 -12.39 27.59 -4.99
CA ILE A 132 -13.31 26.58 -4.44
C ILE A 132 -13.31 25.38 -5.39
N GLY A 133 -12.25 24.58 -5.36
CA GLY A 133 -12.22 23.33 -6.09
C GLY A 133 -13.13 22.30 -5.42
N GLY A 134 -14.24 21.91 -6.07
CA GLY A 134 -15.05 20.79 -5.62
C GLY A 134 -14.27 19.49 -5.56
N ALA A 135 -14.55 18.64 -4.57
CA ALA A 135 -13.94 17.32 -4.47
C ALA A 135 -14.30 16.51 -5.73
N GLY A 136 -13.31 16.27 -6.58
CA GLY A 136 -13.50 15.41 -7.75
C GLY A 136 -13.75 13.98 -7.26
N ARG A 137 -14.85 13.38 -7.74
CA ARG A 137 -15.13 11.96 -7.54
C ARG A 137 -14.45 11.17 -8.64
N SER A 138 -13.89 10.03 -8.29
CA SER A 138 -13.36 9.08 -9.28
C SER A 138 -13.61 7.64 -8.82
N VAL A 139 -13.69 6.74 -9.78
CA VAL A 139 -14.01 5.33 -9.57
C VAL A 139 -13.03 4.46 -10.32
N LEU A 140 -12.56 3.41 -9.65
CA LEU A 140 -11.77 2.33 -10.21
C LEU A 140 -12.55 1.02 -10.03
N ALA A 141 -12.76 0.31 -11.11
CA ALA A 141 -13.24 -1.06 -11.09
C ALA A 141 -12.11 -2.02 -11.48
N MET A 142 -12.00 -3.10 -10.75
CA MET A 142 -10.97 -4.13 -10.96
C MET A 142 -11.52 -5.49 -10.63
N ALA A 143 -10.92 -6.51 -11.22
CA ALA A 143 -11.23 -7.88 -10.89
C ALA A 143 -10.78 -8.21 -9.47
N GLU A 144 -11.64 -8.92 -8.74
CA GLU A 144 -11.29 -9.49 -7.45
C GLU A 144 -10.17 -10.53 -7.63
N VAL A 145 -9.19 -10.48 -6.74
CA VAL A 145 -8.20 -11.54 -6.64
C VAL A 145 -8.67 -12.51 -5.57
N PRO A 146 -9.09 -13.73 -5.92
CA PRO A 146 -9.51 -14.72 -4.94
C PRO A 146 -8.37 -15.02 -3.98
N HIS A 147 -8.61 -14.80 -2.69
CA HIS A 147 -7.64 -15.09 -1.64
C HIS A 147 -8.34 -15.31 -0.30
N ALA A 148 -7.79 -16.19 0.52
CA ALA A 148 -8.30 -16.46 1.86
C ALA A 148 -7.68 -15.51 2.91
N GLU A 149 -6.41 -15.14 2.73
CA GLU A 149 -5.65 -14.37 3.71
C GLU A 149 -4.49 -13.59 3.06
N ASN A 150 -4.01 -12.56 3.75
CA ASN A 150 -2.78 -11.88 3.36
C ASN A 150 -1.53 -12.59 3.93
N LEU A 151 -0.36 -12.22 3.41
CA LEU A 151 0.90 -12.88 3.77
C LEU A 151 1.23 -12.73 5.26
N ARG A 152 0.90 -11.60 5.90
CA ARG A 152 1.14 -11.42 7.33
C ARG A 152 0.29 -12.39 8.15
N GLN A 153 -1.01 -12.53 7.83
CA GLN A 153 -1.91 -13.47 8.47
C GLN A 153 -1.44 -14.92 8.28
N ARG A 154 -1.02 -15.28 7.06
CA ARG A 154 -0.46 -16.61 6.76
C ARG A 154 0.75 -16.91 7.64
N LEU A 155 1.71 -15.99 7.74
CA LEU A 155 2.90 -16.18 8.55
C LEU A 155 2.59 -16.32 10.05
N VAL A 156 1.64 -15.55 10.56
CA VAL A 156 1.18 -15.67 11.97
C VAL A 156 0.51 -17.02 12.19
N ARG A 157 -0.41 -17.43 11.32
CA ARG A 157 -1.12 -18.71 11.42
C ARG A 157 -0.19 -19.93 11.34
N GLU A 158 0.85 -19.87 10.51
CA GLU A 158 1.87 -20.91 10.39
C GLU A 158 2.95 -20.83 11.47
N GLY A 159 2.87 -19.88 12.43
CA GLY A 159 3.91 -19.69 13.46
C GLY A 159 5.30 -19.44 12.87
N GLY A 160 5.39 -18.93 11.65
CA GLY A 160 6.64 -18.70 10.92
C GLY A 160 7.25 -19.93 10.24
N ALA A 161 6.61 -21.10 10.29
CA ALA A 161 7.13 -22.34 9.71
C ALA A 161 7.48 -22.21 8.21
N GLY A 162 6.59 -21.61 7.41
CA GLY A 162 6.80 -21.37 5.99
C GLY A 162 7.61 -20.10 5.64
N ALA A 163 8.14 -19.40 6.63
CA ALA A 163 8.72 -18.06 6.45
C ALA A 163 9.85 -17.99 5.41
N ARG A 164 10.67 -19.04 5.29
CA ARG A 164 11.77 -19.07 4.30
C ARG A 164 11.21 -19.16 2.87
N ASP A 165 10.24 -20.01 2.64
CA ASP A 165 9.67 -20.21 1.30
C ASP A 165 8.89 -18.98 0.87
N TRP A 166 8.04 -18.43 1.76
CA TRP A 166 7.38 -17.16 1.53
C TRP A 166 8.37 -16.02 1.32
N GLY A 167 9.48 -16.01 2.08
CA GLY A 167 10.58 -15.07 1.91
C GLY A 167 11.24 -15.15 0.54
N ARG A 168 11.38 -16.36 -0.03
CA ARG A 168 11.92 -16.55 -1.39
C ARG A 168 11.01 -15.97 -2.46
N SER A 169 9.72 -16.27 -2.38
CA SER A 169 8.71 -15.73 -3.32
C SER A 169 8.59 -14.22 -3.22
N LEU A 170 8.56 -13.69 -1.99
CA LEU A 170 8.50 -12.25 -1.74
C LEU A 170 9.77 -11.55 -2.25
N ALA A 171 10.96 -12.12 -2.03
CA ALA A 171 12.21 -11.55 -2.52
C ALA A 171 12.25 -11.49 -4.05
N ALA A 172 11.76 -12.52 -4.74
CA ALA A 172 11.66 -12.55 -6.19
C ALA A 172 10.68 -11.50 -6.70
N PHE A 173 9.51 -11.37 -6.07
CA PHE A 173 8.50 -10.37 -6.42
C PHE A 173 9.05 -8.94 -6.27
N VAL A 174 9.62 -8.64 -5.10
CA VAL A 174 10.12 -7.28 -4.80
C VAL A 174 11.35 -6.94 -5.65
N ALA A 175 12.22 -7.92 -5.91
CA ALA A 175 13.38 -7.70 -6.79
C ALA A 175 12.92 -7.38 -8.23
N ARG A 176 11.91 -8.07 -8.74
CA ARG A 176 11.30 -7.80 -10.06
C ARG A 176 10.65 -6.42 -10.12
N LEU A 177 9.89 -6.05 -9.08
CA LEU A 177 9.27 -4.73 -8.96
C LEU A 177 10.34 -3.62 -9.03
N HIS A 178 11.36 -3.69 -8.16
CA HIS A 178 12.42 -2.69 -8.12
C HIS A 178 13.34 -2.74 -9.36
N GLY A 179 13.54 -3.95 -9.95
CA GLY A 179 14.31 -4.14 -11.19
C GLY A 179 13.66 -3.51 -12.39
N ALA A 180 12.36 -3.46 -12.43
CA ALA A 180 11.58 -2.76 -13.45
C ALA A 180 11.42 -1.25 -13.16
N HIS A 181 12.23 -0.72 -12.24
CA HIS A 181 12.24 0.69 -11.83
C HIS A 181 10.98 1.19 -11.11
N TRP A 182 10.18 0.26 -10.55
CA TRP A 182 9.02 0.58 -9.74
C TRP A 182 9.33 0.52 -8.24
N PHE A 183 8.64 1.36 -7.46
CA PHE A 183 8.60 1.30 -6.00
C PHE A 183 7.19 1.60 -5.52
N HIS A 184 6.79 0.95 -4.42
CA HIS A 184 5.39 0.93 -3.99
C HIS A 184 5.02 2.07 -3.04
N ARG A 185 5.94 2.44 -2.15
CA ARG A 185 5.78 3.47 -1.10
C ARG A 185 4.92 3.07 0.10
N ASP A 186 4.16 1.99 0.00
CA ASP A 186 3.37 1.39 1.07
C ASP A 186 3.48 -0.14 0.99
N LEU A 187 4.72 -0.65 0.93
CA LEU A 187 5.02 -2.06 0.74
C LEU A 187 4.99 -2.83 2.07
N TYR A 188 3.80 -3.05 2.60
CA TYR A 188 3.58 -3.84 3.81
C TYR A 188 3.15 -5.27 3.48
N LEU A 189 3.42 -6.24 4.38
CA LEU A 189 3.04 -7.65 4.17
C LEU A 189 1.54 -7.87 4.04
N GLN A 190 0.71 -7.04 4.68
CA GLN A 190 -0.74 -7.10 4.54
C GLN A 190 -1.25 -6.69 3.15
N HIS A 191 -0.43 -6.06 2.33
CA HIS A 191 -0.76 -5.77 0.93
C HIS A 191 -0.39 -6.90 -0.03
N PHE A 192 0.28 -7.92 0.46
CA PHE A 192 0.49 -9.17 -0.30
C PHE A 192 -0.55 -10.19 0.12
N VAL A 193 -1.31 -10.71 -0.82
CA VAL A 193 -2.23 -11.81 -0.58
C VAL A 193 -1.67 -13.10 -1.13
N VAL A 194 -2.00 -14.17 -0.44
CA VAL A 194 -1.60 -15.52 -0.78
C VAL A 194 -2.57 -16.07 -1.80
N LEU A 195 -2.04 -16.47 -2.95
CA LEU A 195 -2.81 -17.13 -4.00
C LEU A 195 -2.70 -18.66 -3.89
N GLU A 196 -3.74 -19.34 -4.32
CA GLU A 196 -3.68 -20.80 -4.45
C GLU A 196 -2.58 -21.20 -5.46
N PRO A 197 -1.82 -22.26 -5.15
CA PRO A 197 -0.82 -22.79 -6.06
C PRO A 197 -1.47 -23.29 -7.36
N ARG A 198 -0.87 -23.01 -8.51
CA ARG A 198 -1.36 -23.59 -9.78
C ARG A 198 -0.99 -25.05 -9.95
N ASP A 199 0.24 -25.39 -9.54
CA ASP A 199 0.83 -26.73 -9.70
C ASP A 199 1.13 -27.39 -8.34
N GLY A 200 0.46 -26.96 -7.26
CA GLY A 200 0.63 -27.51 -5.90
C GLY A 200 1.97 -27.19 -5.21
N ARG A 201 2.93 -26.61 -5.92
CA ARG A 201 4.29 -26.38 -5.40
C ARG A 201 4.72 -24.94 -5.28
N GLU A 202 4.18 -24.02 -6.10
CA GLU A 202 4.64 -22.65 -6.14
C GLU A 202 3.87 -21.77 -5.16
N ARG A 203 4.60 -21.08 -4.27
CA ARG A 203 4.02 -20.07 -3.38
C ARG A 203 3.84 -18.77 -4.14
N ARG A 204 2.60 -18.42 -4.46
CA ARG A 204 2.24 -17.26 -5.27
C ARG A 204 1.71 -16.14 -4.41
N LEU A 205 2.07 -14.93 -4.78
CA LEU A 205 1.68 -13.69 -4.11
C LEU A 205 1.13 -12.69 -5.12
N ALA A 206 0.03 -12.01 -4.76
CA ALA A 206 -0.42 -10.84 -5.50
C ALA A 206 -0.29 -9.59 -4.62
N LEU A 207 0.04 -8.45 -5.24
CA LEU A 207 0.22 -7.17 -4.57
C LEU A 207 -1.00 -6.28 -4.77
N PHE A 208 -1.50 -5.70 -3.68
CA PHE A 208 -2.65 -4.81 -3.64
C PHE A 208 -2.26 -3.36 -3.31
N ASP A 209 -3.25 -2.44 -3.44
CA ASP A 209 -3.15 -1.02 -3.11
C ASP A 209 -2.01 -0.29 -3.85
N CYS A 210 -1.95 -0.51 -5.17
CA CYS A 210 -0.91 0.04 -6.05
C CYS A 210 -1.09 1.53 -6.37
N GLY A 211 -2.06 2.23 -5.77
CA GLY A 211 -2.38 3.63 -6.07
C GLY A 211 -1.23 4.61 -5.78
N ARG A 212 -0.29 4.24 -4.90
CA ARG A 212 0.90 5.06 -4.58
C ARG A 212 2.18 4.61 -5.28
N ALA A 213 2.14 3.49 -6.00
CA ALA A 213 3.28 2.99 -6.74
C ALA A 213 3.75 3.99 -7.81
N ARG A 214 5.03 3.98 -8.10
CA ARG A 214 5.65 4.89 -9.09
C ARG A 214 6.81 4.23 -9.78
N ARG A 215 7.07 4.69 -11.01
CA ARG A 215 8.26 4.35 -11.78
C ARG A 215 9.22 5.53 -11.81
N LEU A 216 10.48 5.30 -11.48
CA LEU A 216 11.59 6.24 -11.67
C LEU A 216 12.84 5.44 -12.04
N GLU A 217 13.53 5.87 -13.05
CA GLU A 217 14.73 5.21 -13.59
C GLU A 217 15.95 6.14 -13.44
N PRO A 218 16.92 5.77 -12.60
CA PRO A 218 16.90 4.66 -11.62
C PRO A 218 15.99 4.93 -10.42
N VAL A 219 15.60 3.86 -9.69
CA VAL A 219 14.87 4.04 -8.43
C VAL A 219 15.80 4.66 -7.39
N PRO A 220 15.48 5.83 -6.84
CA PRO A 220 16.28 6.43 -5.78
C PRO A 220 16.35 5.50 -4.55
N LEU A 221 17.56 5.30 -4.03
CA LEU A 221 17.82 4.38 -2.91
C LEU A 221 16.90 4.61 -1.70
N ARG A 222 16.50 5.87 -1.43
CA ARG A 222 15.57 6.20 -0.33
C ARG A 222 14.22 5.47 -0.44
N TRP A 223 13.74 5.20 -1.65
CA TRP A 223 12.49 4.49 -1.87
C TRP A 223 12.64 2.99 -1.71
N ILE A 224 13.74 2.42 -2.20
CA ILE A 224 14.11 1.02 -1.95
C ILE A 224 14.21 0.77 -0.45
N VAL A 225 14.94 1.63 0.28
CA VAL A 225 15.06 1.54 1.74
C VAL A 225 13.69 1.66 2.41
N LYS A 226 12.80 2.54 1.93
CA LYS A 226 11.47 2.70 2.50
C LYS A 226 10.63 1.44 2.31
N ASP A 227 10.57 0.89 1.11
CA ASP A 227 9.77 -0.29 0.80
C ASP A 227 10.27 -1.51 1.59
N LEU A 228 11.58 -1.75 1.63
CA LEU A 228 12.16 -2.83 2.45
C LEU A 228 11.96 -2.62 3.95
N ALA A 229 11.98 -1.38 4.43
CA ALA A 229 11.70 -1.05 5.83
C ALA A 229 10.23 -1.30 6.22
N GLN A 230 9.30 -1.06 5.31
CA GLN A 230 7.88 -1.35 5.51
C GLN A 230 7.62 -2.86 5.57
N LEU A 231 8.27 -3.64 4.72
CA LEU A 231 8.25 -5.11 4.81
C LEU A 231 8.80 -5.58 6.15
N LEU A 232 9.99 -5.09 6.55
CA LEU A 232 10.60 -5.46 7.83
C LEU A 232 9.70 -5.08 9.02
N HIS A 233 9.11 -3.88 9.00
CA HIS A 233 8.21 -3.39 10.03
C HIS A 233 6.95 -4.27 10.17
N SER A 234 6.36 -4.71 9.06
CA SER A 234 5.15 -5.53 9.05
C SER A 234 5.39 -7.03 9.21
N THR A 235 6.65 -7.45 9.30
CA THR A 235 7.01 -8.85 9.49
C THR A 235 6.71 -9.27 10.94
N PRO A 236 5.85 -10.30 11.17
CA PRO A 236 5.46 -10.72 12.51
C PRO A 236 6.65 -11.29 13.30
N ALA A 237 6.54 -11.26 14.64
CA ALA A 237 7.59 -11.69 15.56
C ALA A 237 7.97 -13.18 15.38
N CYS A 238 7.01 -14.03 15.00
CA CYS A 238 7.23 -15.46 14.73
C CYS A 238 8.21 -15.72 13.58
N VAL A 239 8.47 -14.73 12.70
CA VAL A 239 9.50 -14.84 11.66
C VAL A 239 10.87 -14.50 12.27
N GLY A 240 11.69 -15.52 12.49
CA GLY A 240 12.98 -15.37 13.12
C GLY A 240 14.00 -14.57 12.30
N PRO A 241 15.07 -14.08 12.93
CA PRO A 241 16.07 -13.22 12.29
C PRO A 241 16.80 -13.89 11.11
N ARG A 242 16.98 -15.21 11.16
CA ARG A 242 17.61 -15.98 10.08
C ARG A 242 16.78 -15.92 8.78
N ALA A 243 15.46 -16.11 8.86
CA ALA A 243 14.57 -16.03 7.70
C ALA A 243 14.52 -14.60 7.12
N ARG A 244 14.55 -13.56 7.97
CA ARG A 244 14.62 -12.16 7.55
C ARG A 244 15.93 -11.84 6.81
N LEU A 245 17.06 -12.38 7.30
CA LEU A 245 18.36 -12.21 6.66
C LEU A 245 18.41 -12.96 5.32
N GLU A 246 17.83 -14.16 5.24
CA GLU A 246 17.76 -14.94 4.00
C GLU A 246 16.95 -14.21 2.92
N PHE A 247 15.80 -13.62 3.28
CA PHE A 247 15.04 -12.73 2.39
C PHE A 247 15.93 -11.59 1.84
N PHE A 248 16.62 -10.87 2.72
CA PHE A 248 17.45 -9.74 2.33
C PHE A 248 18.59 -10.14 1.41
N THR A 249 19.28 -11.25 1.74
CA THR A 249 20.39 -11.78 0.94
C THR A 249 19.91 -12.20 -0.45
N ARG A 250 18.76 -12.91 -0.50
CA ARG A 250 18.15 -13.32 -1.77
C ARG A 250 17.71 -12.14 -2.61
N TYR A 251 17.03 -11.17 -2.01
CA TYR A 251 16.61 -9.93 -2.69
C TYR A 251 17.82 -9.23 -3.32
N ARG A 252 18.91 -9.04 -2.56
CA ARG A 252 20.13 -8.41 -3.08
C ARG A 252 20.76 -9.18 -4.23
N ARG A 253 20.85 -10.50 -4.10
CA ARG A 253 21.38 -11.36 -5.17
C ARG A 253 20.58 -11.21 -6.46
N LEU A 254 19.24 -11.18 -6.36
CA LEU A 254 18.35 -11.00 -7.51
C LEU A 254 18.44 -9.59 -8.11
N ARG A 255 18.89 -8.61 -7.34
CA ARG A 255 19.16 -7.24 -7.81
C ARG A 255 20.56 -7.02 -8.40
N GLY A 256 21.37 -8.07 -8.53
CA GLY A 256 22.64 -8.02 -9.23
C GLY A 256 23.70 -7.05 -8.67
N GLY A 257 23.59 -6.63 -7.40
CA GLY A 257 24.56 -5.68 -6.80
C GLY A 257 24.35 -4.20 -7.14
N GLU A 258 23.36 -3.84 -7.96
CA GLU A 258 23.07 -2.47 -8.45
C GLU A 258 22.71 -1.44 -7.36
N LEU A 259 22.64 -1.85 -6.10
CA LEU A 259 22.15 -0.99 -5.02
C LEU A 259 23.19 0.02 -4.50
N GLY A 260 24.42 0.00 -5.02
CA GLY A 260 25.45 1.01 -4.76
C GLY A 260 25.92 1.14 -3.31
N LEU A 261 25.50 0.22 -2.41
CA LEU A 261 25.85 0.23 -1.00
C LEU A 261 26.33 -1.14 -0.54
N GLU A 262 27.31 -1.09 0.36
CA GLU A 262 27.75 -2.25 1.11
C GLU A 262 26.55 -2.86 1.90
N PRO A 263 26.42 -4.23 1.96
CA PRO A 263 25.27 -4.93 2.54
C PRO A 263 24.89 -4.48 3.95
N ARG A 264 25.88 -4.36 4.82
CA ARG A 264 25.69 -3.98 6.23
C ARG A 264 25.15 -2.56 6.36
N ARG A 265 25.66 -1.63 5.54
CA ARG A 265 25.18 -0.23 5.51
C ARG A 265 23.75 -0.13 4.99
N LEU A 266 23.39 -0.91 3.96
CA LEU A 266 22.03 -0.95 3.46
C LEU A 266 21.08 -1.52 4.52
N LEU A 267 21.43 -2.64 5.16
CA LEU A 267 20.63 -3.26 6.22
C LEU A 267 20.43 -2.30 7.40
N ALA A 268 21.48 -1.61 7.84
CA ALA A 268 21.40 -0.61 8.91
C ALA A 268 20.41 0.53 8.57
N ARG A 269 20.42 1.04 7.32
CA ARG A 269 19.46 2.05 6.86
C ARG A 269 18.03 1.54 6.86
N ILE A 270 17.80 0.29 6.43
CA ILE A 270 16.48 -0.34 6.43
C ILE A 270 15.97 -0.47 7.87
N GLN A 271 16.79 -0.99 8.79
CA GLN A 271 16.44 -1.14 10.20
C GLN A 271 16.15 0.21 10.88
N ALA A 272 16.99 1.22 10.65
CA ALA A 272 16.77 2.55 11.17
C ALA A 272 15.45 3.16 10.66
N LYS A 273 15.13 2.94 9.38
CA LYS A 273 13.86 3.40 8.81
C LYS A 273 12.67 2.61 9.38
N ALA A 274 12.78 1.30 9.57
CA ALA A 274 11.74 0.47 10.18
C ALA A 274 11.44 0.92 11.62
N ARG A 275 12.48 1.19 12.43
CA ARG A 275 12.30 1.76 13.78
C ARG A 275 11.58 3.12 13.76
N ARG A 276 11.88 4.00 12.79
CA ARG A 276 11.15 5.27 12.65
C ARG A 276 9.68 5.05 12.27
N ILE A 277 9.37 4.05 11.43
CA ILE A 277 7.99 3.70 11.10
C ILE A 277 7.27 3.21 12.37
N ALA A 278 7.89 2.34 13.15
CA ALA A 278 7.33 1.82 14.41
C ALA A 278 7.08 2.93 15.46
N ALA A 279 7.93 3.97 15.49
CA ALA A 279 7.78 5.09 16.40
C ALA A 279 6.65 6.08 16.03
N HIS A 280 6.08 5.96 14.82
CA HIS A 280 4.98 6.83 14.39
C HIS A 280 3.66 6.14 14.72
N ALA A 281 2.79 6.81 15.48
CA ALA A 281 1.43 6.34 15.72
C ALA A 281 0.70 6.18 14.38
N PRO A 282 -0.03 5.07 14.17
CA PRO A 282 -0.81 4.87 12.96
C PRO A 282 -1.86 5.98 12.84
N ARG A 283 -1.89 6.66 11.70
CA ARG A 283 -2.84 7.76 11.44
C ARG A 283 -4.28 7.28 11.24
N HIS A 284 -4.44 5.99 10.92
CA HIS A 284 -5.73 5.33 10.73
C HIS A 284 -5.57 3.88 11.17
N VAL A 285 -6.21 3.53 12.26
CA VAL A 285 -6.39 2.12 12.68
C VAL A 285 -7.65 1.64 11.98
N ASP A 286 -7.54 0.62 11.13
CA ASP A 286 -8.71 -0.08 10.61
C ASP A 286 -9.27 -0.94 11.75
N PRO A 287 -10.51 -0.73 12.23
CA PRO A 287 -11.07 -1.51 13.34
C PRO A 287 -11.08 -3.03 13.09
N ARG A 288 -11.06 -3.46 11.81
CA ARG A 288 -11.02 -4.88 11.44
C ARG A 288 -9.62 -5.49 11.55
N THR A 289 -8.58 -4.66 11.56
CA THR A 289 -7.18 -5.09 11.72
C THR A 289 -6.65 -4.79 13.12
N ALA A 290 -7.40 -4.07 13.95
CA ALA A 290 -6.99 -3.66 15.29
C ALA A 290 -6.62 -4.86 16.20
N GLY A 291 -7.31 -5.99 16.06
CA GLY A 291 -6.98 -7.23 16.79
C GLY A 291 -5.76 -7.99 16.27
N ALA A 292 -5.31 -7.70 15.04
CA ALA A 292 -4.15 -8.35 14.41
C ALA A 292 -2.87 -7.50 14.53
N GLU A 293 -2.98 -6.25 14.94
CA GLU A 293 -1.85 -5.32 15.11
C GLU A 293 -1.19 -5.41 16.51
N ASP A 294 -1.85 -6.03 17.47
CA ASP A 294 -1.37 -6.11 18.88
C ASP A 294 -0.13 -7.01 19.07
N ASP A 295 0.28 -7.78 18.07
CA ASP A 295 1.45 -8.66 18.14
C ASP A 295 2.78 -7.96 17.79
N TRP A 296 2.78 -6.64 17.54
CA TRP A 296 4.01 -5.89 17.37
C TRP A 296 4.55 -5.46 18.74
N PRO A 297 5.80 -5.81 19.11
CA PRO A 297 6.40 -5.33 20.34
C PRO A 297 6.43 -3.80 20.32
N ARG A 298 5.57 -3.17 21.11
CA ARG A 298 5.61 -1.73 21.32
C ARG A 298 7.00 -1.39 21.88
N PRO A 299 7.65 -0.35 21.38
CA PRO A 299 8.86 0.14 22.01
C PRO A 299 8.51 0.43 23.47
N PRO A 300 9.42 0.13 24.45
CA PRO A 300 9.17 0.45 25.83
C PRO A 300 8.74 1.91 25.92
N ALA A 301 7.66 2.17 26.66
CA ALA A 301 7.20 3.51 26.90
C ALA A 301 8.42 4.32 27.37
N LYS A 302 8.70 5.46 26.72
CA LYS A 302 9.73 6.38 27.23
C LYS A 302 9.31 6.64 28.66
N SER A 303 10.08 6.15 29.62
CA SER A 303 9.95 6.55 30.99
C SER A 303 10.03 8.08 30.98
N SER A 304 8.91 8.72 31.29
CA SER A 304 8.85 10.14 31.54
C SER A 304 9.60 10.38 32.86
N GLY A 305 10.91 10.36 32.77
CA GLY A 305 11.79 10.84 33.81
C GLY A 305 11.76 12.38 33.83
N ILE A 306 10.59 12.91 34.14
CA ILE A 306 10.52 14.26 34.70
C ILE A 306 10.59 14.02 36.19
N GLY A 307 11.82 14.11 36.71
CA GLY A 307 12.04 14.26 38.15
C GLY A 307 11.21 15.43 38.60
N GLU A 308 10.23 15.14 39.43
CA GLU A 308 9.53 16.11 40.24
C GLU A 308 10.57 16.74 41.19
N ALA A 309 11.19 17.85 40.73
CA ALA A 309 11.97 18.70 41.58
C ALA A 309 11.04 19.26 42.62
N SER A 310 11.16 18.73 43.84
CA SER A 310 10.50 19.23 45.05
C SER A 310 10.62 20.76 45.13
N ARG A 311 9.53 21.44 44.93
CA ARG A 311 9.42 22.85 45.29
C ARG A 311 9.49 22.97 46.82
N PRO A 312 10.40 23.79 47.37
CA PRO A 312 10.38 24.09 48.78
C PRO A 312 9.12 24.91 49.13
N ALA A 313 8.46 24.51 50.26
CA ALA A 313 7.29 25.15 50.82
C ALA A 313 7.57 26.64 51.10
N PRO A 314 6.59 27.57 50.92
CA PRO A 314 6.75 28.96 51.28
C PRO A 314 6.84 29.11 52.79
N ARG A 315 7.90 29.78 53.29
CA ARG A 315 8.05 30.15 54.70
C ARG A 315 6.94 31.13 55.08
N ALA A 316 6.20 30.77 56.12
CA ALA A 316 5.29 31.67 56.78
C ALA A 316 6.06 32.86 57.38
N SER A 317 5.77 34.07 56.94
CA SER A 317 6.23 35.30 57.58
C SER A 317 5.34 35.60 58.79
N SER A 318 5.90 35.46 59.98
CA SER A 318 5.32 35.94 61.20
C SER A 318 5.33 37.47 61.22
N ILE A 319 4.14 38.05 61.27
CA ILE A 319 3.96 39.49 61.54
C ILE A 319 4.03 39.65 63.06
N GLY A 320 5.10 40.30 63.52
CA GLY A 320 5.22 40.75 64.90
C GLY A 320 4.51 42.06 65.10
N GLU A 321 3.61 42.07 66.05
CA GLU A 321 3.06 43.30 66.61
C GLU A 321 4.12 44.11 67.33
N ALA A 322 4.07 45.41 67.15
CA ALA A 322 4.70 46.35 68.05
C ALA A 322 3.77 47.60 68.25
N ARG A 323 3.38 47.75 69.46
CA ARG A 323 2.87 49.00 70.06
C ARG A 323 3.97 49.57 70.95
N PRO A 324 3.80 50.77 71.44
CA PRO A 324 2.85 51.90 71.25
C PRO A 324 3.46 53.10 70.47
#